data_8853d9801faf8557782dadc2f38fe942
#
_entry.id   8853d9801faf8557782dadc2f38fe942
#
_cell.length_a   1.000
_cell.length_b   1.000
_cell.length_c   1.000
_cell.angle_alpha   90.00
_cell.angle_beta   90.00
_cell.angle_gamma   90.00
#
_symmetry.space_group_name_H-M   'P 1'
#
loop_
_entity.id
_entity.type
_entity.pdbx_description
1 polymer ?
#
loop_
_entity_poly.entity_id
_entity_poly.type
_entity_poly.pdbx_seq_one_letter_code
_entity_poly.pdbx_strand_id
1 'polypeptide(L)'
;MSTPQIQALATQWAADLGSWALPQEILDQAPEVPWKHPVAMFTVAPPHTPIPDSLSHQRAREVLEPGGSVLDVGSGGGRASMAITPPAGTLTAVDHQQEMLDEFLKAAESRGAIAHAYLGDWPDVAALVPEADVVVCHHVAYNVADIVPFLQALNAHARKRVVMEVPMSHPMSNMNALWKKFWDLDRPIQPTPYQLQDICLA
;
A
#
# COMPACT_ATOMS: atom_id res chain seq x y z
N MET A 1 16.79 -12.42 -14.17
CA MET A 1 16.86 -13.73 -13.49
C MET A 1 15.88 -14.71 -14.14
N SER A 2 15.93 -16.00 -13.82
CA SER A 2 15.06 -17.01 -14.45
C SER A 2 13.70 -17.09 -13.74
N THR A 3 12.64 -17.46 -14.46
CA THR A 3 11.30 -17.72 -13.90
C THR A 3 11.30 -18.58 -12.62
N PRO A 4 12.10 -19.68 -12.53
CA PRO A 4 12.21 -20.47 -11.29
C PRO A 4 12.75 -19.69 -10.09
N GLN A 5 13.62 -18.71 -10.30
CA GLN A 5 14.19 -17.91 -9.22
C GLN A 5 13.16 -16.92 -8.65
N ILE A 6 12.38 -16.25 -9.51
CA ILE A 6 11.27 -15.39 -9.09
C ILE A 6 10.26 -16.19 -8.26
N GLN A 7 9.91 -17.40 -8.75
CA GLN A 7 8.96 -18.27 -8.06
C GLN A 7 9.45 -18.69 -6.66
N ALA A 8 10.74 -18.98 -6.51
CA ALA A 8 11.32 -19.33 -5.20
C ALA A 8 11.26 -18.14 -4.22
N LEU A 9 11.61 -16.94 -4.68
CA LEU A 9 11.53 -15.70 -3.88
C LEU A 9 10.09 -15.39 -3.46
N ALA A 10 9.13 -15.51 -4.38
CA ALA A 10 7.72 -15.29 -4.10
C ALA A 10 7.15 -16.34 -3.11
N THR A 11 7.56 -17.59 -3.24
CA THR A 11 7.16 -18.65 -2.30
C THR A 11 7.69 -18.36 -0.90
N GLN A 12 8.95 -17.92 -0.79
CA GLN A 12 9.53 -17.52 0.50
C GLN A 12 8.82 -16.30 1.10
N TRP A 13 8.53 -15.29 0.28
CA TRP A 13 7.75 -14.12 0.68
C TRP A 13 6.39 -14.51 1.27
N ALA A 14 5.64 -15.35 0.57
CA ALA A 14 4.32 -15.81 1.01
C ALA A 14 4.41 -16.62 2.31
N ALA A 15 5.43 -17.47 2.46
CA ALA A 15 5.65 -18.24 3.69
C ALA A 15 6.00 -17.34 4.89
N ASP A 16 6.88 -16.36 4.69
CA ASP A 16 7.27 -15.40 5.72
C ASP A 16 6.09 -14.54 6.15
N LEU A 17 5.30 -14.07 5.19
CA LEU A 17 4.08 -13.32 5.48
C LEU A 17 3.04 -14.18 6.21
N GLY A 18 2.87 -15.43 5.79
CA GLY A 18 1.98 -16.40 6.46
C GLY A 18 2.35 -16.64 7.92
N SER A 19 3.64 -16.52 8.27
CA SER A 19 4.10 -16.64 9.67
C SER A 19 3.61 -15.50 10.58
N TRP A 20 3.08 -14.41 10.02
CA TRP A 20 2.39 -13.34 10.73
C TRP A 20 0.92 -13.63 11.01
N ALA A 21 0.33 -14.69 10.44
CA ALA A 21 -1.05 -15.05 10.71
C ALA A 21 -1.25 -15.25 12.22
N LEU A 22 -2.35 -14.73 12.74
CA LEU A 22 -2.74 -14.97 14.12
C LEU A 22 -3.39 -16.35 14.23
N PRO A 23 -3.07 -17.13 15.28
CA PRO A 23 -3.81 -18.35 15.58
C PRO A 23 -5.33 -18.10 15.66
N GLN A 24 -6.12 -19.03 15.14
CA GLN A 24 -7.58 -18.88 15.08
C GLN A 24 -8.19 -18.68 16.47
N GLU A 25 -7.64 -19.36 17.48
CA GLU A 25 -8.04 -19.23 18.88
C GLU A 25 -7.89 -17.82 19.47
N ILE A 26 -6.97 -17.01 18.91
CA ILE A 26 -6.82 -15.59 19.26
C ILE A 26 -7.85 -14.75 18.51
N LEU A 27 -8.05 -15.04 17.23
CA LEU A 27 -9.04 -14.34 16.40
C LEU A 27 -10.47 -14.52 16.93
N ASP A 28 -10.80 -15.72 17.41
CA ASP A 28 -12.12 -16.04 17.97
C ASP A 28 -12.44 -15.26 19.26
N GLN A 29 -11.41 -14.74 19.94
CA GLN A 29 -11.56 -13.90 21.14
C GLN A 29 -11.62 -12.41 20.83
N ALA A 30 -11.37 -12.00 19.58
CA ALA A 30 -11.40 -10.61 19.19
C ALA A 30 -12.86 -10.10 19.11
N PRO A 31 -13.20 -8.97 19.76
CA PRO A 31 -14.57 -8.43 19.73
C PRO A 31 -14.99 -7.92 18.34
N GLU A 32 -14.03 -7.61 17.49
CA GLU A 32 -14.22 -7.12 16.12
C GLU A 32 -13.19 -7.74 15.17
N VAL A 33 -13.49 -7.68 13.87
CA VAL A 33 -12.56 -8.15 12.82
C VAL A 33 -11.27 -7.31 12.87
N PRO A 34 -10.09 -7.89 13.17
CA PRO A 34 -8.86 -7.14 13.39
C PRO A 34 -8.28 -6.47 12.12
N TRP A 35 -8.84 -6.77 10.96
CA TRP A 35 -8.37 -6.28 9.65
C TRP A 35 -9.14 -5.05 9.15
N LYS A 36 -10.11 -4.56 9.91
CA LYS A 36 -10.77 -3.29 9.60
C LYS A 36 -9.94 -2.14 10.20
N HIS A 37 -9.33 -1.36 9.33
CA HIS A 37 -8.52 -0.24 9.76
C HIS A 37 -9.38 0.95 10.21
N PRO A 38 -9.06 1.58 11.36
CA PRO A 38 -9.75 2.79 11.79
C PRO A 38 -9.49 3.94 10.80
N VAL A 39 -10.54 4.43 10.16
CA VAL A 39 -10.46 5.46 9.10
C VAL A 39 -9.67 6.69 9.56
N ALA A 40 -9.94 7.16 10.80
CA ALA A 40 -9.29 8.34 11.36
C ALA A 40 -7.74 8.25 11.42
N MET A 41 -7.17 7.04 11.42
CA MET A 41 -5.71 6.84 11.41
C MET A 41 -5.10 7.06 10.01
N PHE A 42 -5.91 7.00 8.96
CA PHE A 42 -5.46 7.05 7.56
C PHE A 42 -5.94 8.28 6.80
N THR A 43 -6.75 9.13 7.43
CA THR A 43 -7.17 10.40 6.85
C THR A 43 -6.00 11.35 6.64
N VAL A 44 -6.14 12.22 5.66
CA VAL A 44 -5.16 13.27 5.36
C VAL A 44 -5.49 14.52 6.14
N ALA A 45 -4.48 15.19 6.65
CA ALA A 45 -4.63 16.49 7.30
C ALA A 45 -5.28 17.53 6.35
N PRO A 46 -5.96 18.56 6.87
CA PRO A 46 -6.54 19.63 6.05
C PRO A 46 -5.55 20.24 5.05
N PRO A 47 -6.01 20.83 3.92
CA PRO A 47 -5.16 21.28 2.82
C PRO A 47 -4.04 22.24 3.20
N HIS A 48 -4.24 23.03 4.27
CA HIS A 48 -3.24 23.99 4.76
C HIS A 48 -2.18 23.38 5.70
N THR A 49 -2.35 22.12 6.09
CA THR A 49 -1.36 21.40 6.90
C THR A 49 -0.39 20.70 5.97
N PRO A 50 0.92 20.98 6.06
CA PRO A 50 1.91 20.29 5.26
C PRO A 50 1.88 18.78 5.53
N ILE A 51 1.83 18.00 4.47
CA ILE A 51 2.10 16.56 4.55
C ILE A 51 3.62 16.40 4.57
N PRO A 52 4.19 15.65 5.53
CA PRO A 52 5.64 15.40 5.55
C PRO A 52 6.11 14.84 4.22
N ASP A 53 7.15 15.47 3.64
CA ASP A 53 7.72 15.04 2.37
C ASP A 53 8.68 13.87 2.61
N SER A 54 8.42 12.75 1.94
CA SER A 54 9.28 11.57 1.96
C SER A 54 10.10 11.44 0.68
N LEU A 55 11.13 10.60 0.69
CA LEU A 55 11.90 10.30 -0.50
C LEU A 55 11.01 9.70 -1.61
N SER A 56 10.03 8.89 -1.26
CA SER A 56 9.05 8.32 -2.20
C SER A 56 8.21 9.41 -2.87
N HIS A 57 7.76 10.42 -2.13
CA HIS A 57 7.06 11.57 -2.71
C HIS A 57 7.94 12.35 -3.69
N GLN A 58 9.20 12.57 -3.35
CA GLN A 58 10.16 13.22 -4.24
C GLN A 58 10.36 12.42 -5.52
N ARG A 59 10.54 11.09 -5.41
CA ARG A 59 10.69 10.20 -6.56
C ARG A 59 9.47 10.18 -7.47
N ALA A 60 8.27 10.26 -6.90
CA ALA A 60 7.04 10.37 -7.68
C ALA A 60 6.98 11.71 -8.46
N ARG A 61 7.31 12.84 -7.79
CA ARG A 61 7.29 14.16 -8.43
C ARG A 61 8.31 14.35 -9.54
N GLU A 62 9.47 13.68 -9.51
CA GLU A 62 10.51 13.77 -10.54
C GLU A 62 10.00 13.50 -11.97
N VAL A 63 8.96 12.72 -12.12
CA VAL A 63 8.42 12.30 -13.43
C VAL A 63 7.01 12.79 -13.69
N LEU A 64 6.39 13.50 -12.73
CA LEU A 64 5.07 14.09 -12.87
C LEU A 64 5.17 15.48 -13.53
N GLU A 65 4.49 15.62 -14.65
CA GLU A 65 4.26 16.93 -15.26
C GLU A 65 3.08 17.64 -14.54
N PRO A 66 2.98 18.97 -14.64
CA PRO A 66 1.80 19.68 -14.14
C PRO A 66 0.50 19.14 -14.72
N GLY A 67 -0.43 18.75 -13.85
CA GLY A 67 -1.69 18.10 -14.24
C GLY A 67 -1.59 16.60 -14.48
N GLY A 68 -0.42 15.98 -14.25
CA GLY A 68 -0.18 14.54 -14.42
C GLY A 68 -1.10 13.67 -13.57
N SER A 69 -1.16 12.39 -13.91
CA SER A 69 -2.06 11.42 -13.27
C SER A 69 -1.32 10.48 -12.31
N VAL A 70 -1.98 10.16 -11.19
CA VAL A 70 -1.50 9.24 -10.17
C VAL A 70 -2.54 8.18 -9.88
N LEU A 71 -2.11 6.92 -9.85
CA LEU A 71 -2.86 5.79 -9.30
C LEU A 71 -2.29 5.45 -7.93
N ASP A 72 -3.15 5.47 -6.91
CA ASP A 72 -2.81 5.17 -5.51
C ASP A 72 -3.46 3.83 -5.13
N VAL A 73 -2.64 2.79 -4.99
CA VAL A 73 -3.09 1.42 -4.70
C VAL A 73 -2.94 1.12 -3.22
N GLY A 74 -4.06 0.75 -2.58
CA GLY A 74 -4.20 0.69 -1.12
C GLY A 74 -4.15 2.11 -0.55
N SER A 75 -4.96 3.00 -1.15
CA SER A 75 -4.85 4.45 -0.98
C SER A 75 -5.14 4.93 0.45
N GLY A 76 -5.94 4.18 1.22
CA GLY A 76 -6.50 4.71 2.45
C GLY A 76 -7.17 6.06 2.18
N GLY A 77 -6.96 7.04 3.05
CA GLY A 77 -7.43 8.42 2.85
C GLY A 77 -6.55 9.26 1.91
N GLY A 78 -5.56 8.67 1.21
CA GLY A 78 -4.79 9.35 0.16
C GLY A 78 -3.49 10.04 0.59
N ARG A 79 -2.84 9.58 1.66
CA ARG A 79 -1.59 10.24 2.14
C ARG A 79 -0.49 10.29 1.08
N ALA A 80 -0.33 9.21 0.28
CA ALA A 80 0.70 9.12 -0.74
C ALA A 80 0.43 10.11 -1.87
N SER A 81 -0.77 10.08 -2.45
CA SER A 81 -1.15 10.89 -3.59
C SER A 81 -1.39 12.36 -3.25
N MET A 82 -1.98 12.68 -2.09
CA MET A 82 -2.18 14.07 -1.67
C MET A 82 -0.87 14.80 -1.41
N ALA A 83 0.18 14.11 -0.97
CA ALA A 83 1.50 14.71 -0.77
C ALA A 83 2.18 15.17 -2.08
N ILE A 84 1.76 14.62 -3.21
CA ILE A 84 2.28 14.96 -4.55
C ILE A 84 1.28 15.75 -5.40
N THR A 85 0.29 16.33 -4.75
CA THR A 85 -0.75 17.17 -5.36
C THR A 85 -0.65 18.61 -4.85
N PRO A 86 -0.22 19.59 -5.67
CA PRO A 86 0.33 19.48 -7.01
C PRO A 86 1.75 18.82 -7.03
N PRO A 87 2.30 18.41 -8.17
CA PRO A 87 1.88 18.66 -9.56
C PRO A 87 0.78 17.72 -10.10
N ALA A 88 0.45 16.62 -9.40
CA ALA A 88 -0.63 15.75 -9.83
C ALA A 88 -1.95 16.53 -9.90
N GLY A 89 -2.69 16.33 -11.02
CA GLY A 89 -4.00 16.95 -11.25
C GLY A 89 -5.14 15.95 -11.29
N THR A 90 -4.84 14.69 -11.61
CA THR A 90 -5.81 13.59 -11.64
C THR A 90 -5.34 12.46 -10.73
N LEU A 91 -6.20 12.05 -9.81
CA LEU A 91 -5.93 11.01 -8.83
C LEU A 91 -6.91 9.86 -9.00
N THR A 92 -6.40 8.64 -9.03
CA THR A 92 -7.21 7.42 -9.02
C THR A 92 -6.86 6.61 -7.79
N ALA A 93 -7.84 6.27 -6.97
CA ALA A 93 -7.67 5.47 -5.77
C ALA A 93 -8.20 4.05 -5.96
N VAL A 94 -7.50 3.07 -5.42
CA VAL A 94 -8.00 1.70 -5.21
C VAL A 94 -7.84 1.36 -3.73
N ASP A 95 -8.92 0.94 -3.09
CA ASP A 95 -8.91 0.45 -1.70
C ASP A 95 -10.06 -0.54 -1.51
N HIS A 96 -9.92 -1.48 -0.57
CA HIS A 96 -10.97 -2.45 -0.25
C HIS A 96 -12.01 -1.92 0.75
N GLN A 97 -11.76 -0.76 1.36
CA GLN A 97 -12.63 -0.16 2.36
C GLN A 97 -13.28 1.13 1.82
N GLN A 98 -14.61 1.10 1.64
CA GLN A 98 -15.36 2.23 1.05
C GLN A 98 -15.15 3.54 1.83
N GLU A 99 -15.15 3.47 3.15
CA GLU A 99 -14.98 4.66 4.00
C GLU A 99 -13.61 5.34 3.79
N MET A 100 -12.56 4.59 3.40
CA MET A 100 -11.26 5.15 3.01
C MET A 100 -11.36 5.91 1.69
N LEU A 101 -12.04 5.34 0.71
CA LEU A 101 -12.27 5.99 -0.59
C LEU A 101 -13.10 7.28 -0.45
N ASP A 102 -14.08 7.29 0.43
CA ASP A 102 -14.88 8.49 0.72
C ASP A 102 -13.99 9.62 1.28
N GLU A 103 -13.08 9.32 2.19
CA GLU A 103 -12.11 10.29 2.72
C GLU A 103 -11.09 10.73 1.65
N PHE A 104 -10.65 9.79 0.79
CA PHE A 104 -9.78 10.09 -0.33
C PHE A 104 -10.42 11.14 -1.28
N LEU A 105 -11.66 10.91 -1.68
CA LEU A 105 -12.39 11.82 -2.59
C LEU A 105 -12.54 13.22 -1.98
N LYS A 106 -12.92 13.32 -0.70
CA LYS A 106 -12.99 14.59 0.04
C LYS A 106 -11.63 15.30 0.09
N ALA A 107 -10.56 14.56 0.35
CA ALA A 107 -9.21 15.11 0.42
C ALA A 107 -8.74 15.64 -0.93
N ALA A 108 -9.04 14.94 -2.03
CA ALA A 108 -8.71 15.34 -3.38
C ALA A 108 -9.48 16.61 -3.81
N GLU A 109 -10.80 16.63 -3.58
CA GLU A 109 -11.65 17.79 -3.85
C GLU A 109 -11.13 19.05 -3.11
N SER A 110 -10.79 18.90 -1.85
CA SER A 110 -10.26 20.01 -1.04
C SER A 110 -8.93 20.58 -1.55
N ARG A 111 -8.23 19.84 -2.42
CA ARG A 111 -6.96 20.23 -3.07
C ARG A 111 -7.13 20.61 -4.53
N GLY A 112 -8.37 20.61 -5.05
CA GLY A 112 -8.68 20.93 -6.42
C GLY A 112 -8.23 19.89 -7.45
N ALA A 113 -8.00 18.65 -7.04
CA ALA A 113 -7.66 17.54 -7.92
C ALA A 113 -8.94 16.85 -8.44
N ILE A 114 -8.87 16.34 -9.67
CA ILE A 114 -9.89 15.43 -10.21
C ILE A 114 -9.63 14.05 -9.61
N ALA A 115 -10.64 13.42 -9.03
CA ALA A 115 -10.46 12.13 -8.36
C ALA A 115 -11.48 11.09 -8.79
N HIS A 116 -10.98 9.84 -8.88
CA HIS A 116 -11.77 8.64 -9.14
C HIS A 116 -11.44 7.59 -8.07
N ALA A 117 -12.41 6.77 -7.70
CA ALA A 117 -12.23 5.73 -6.69
C ALA A 117 -12.81 4.39 -7.18
N TYR A 118 -12.08 3.33 -6.92
CA TYR A 118 -12.45 1.96 -7.26
C TYR A 118 -12.38 1.09 -6.00
N LEU A 119 -13.53 0.56 -5.61
CA LEU A 119 -13.64 -0.34 -4.45
C LEU A 119 -13.25 -1.75 -4.86
N GLY A 120 -12.29 -2.32 -4.16
CA GLY A 120 -11.88 -3.71 -4.32
C GLY A 120 -10.42 -3.95 -4.01
N ASP A 121 -10.03 -5.21 -4.10
CA ASP A 121 -8.66 -5.65 -3.88
C ASP A 121 -7.83 -5.54 -5.17
N TRP A 122 -6.58 -5.12 -5.03
CA TRP A 122 -5.61 -5.16 -6.12
C TRP A 122 -4.87 -6.50 -6.10
N PRO A 123 -4.71 -7.23 -7.24
CA PRO A 123 -4.97 -6.76 -8.61
C PRO A 123 -6.36 -7.10 -9.19
N ASP A 124 -7.31 -7.60 -8.41
CA ASP A 124 -8.59 -8.12 -8.91
C ASP A 124 -9.39 -7.08 -9.70
N VAL A 125 -9.35 -5.82 -9.24
CA VAL A 125 -10.03 -4.69 -9.90
C VAL A 125 -9.19 -4.00 -10.98
N ALA A 126 -7.95 -4.43 -11.21
CA ALA A 126 -7.01 -3.75 -12.11
C ALA A 126 -7.58 -3.52 -13.52
N ALA A 127 -8.31 -4.49 -14.07
CA ALA A 127 -8.91 -4.36 -15.40
C ALA A 127 -9.94 -3.22 -15.55
N LEU A 128 -10.43 -2.68 -14.42
CA LEU A 128 -11.38 -1.56 -14.40
C LEU A 128 -10.69 -0.21 -14.23
N VAL A 129 -9.41 -0.22 -13.84
CA VAL A 129 -8.66 0.96 -13.40
C VAL A 129 -7.82 1.49 -14.58
N PRO A 130 -7.85 2.80 -14.88
CA PRO A 130 -7.02 3.36 -15.94
C PRO A 130 -5.53 3.41 -15.54
N GLU A 131 -4.66 3.35 -16.54
CA GLU A 131 -3.24 3.64 -16.38
C GLU A 131 -3.01 5.09 -15.93
N ALA A 132 -1.94 5.31 -15.15
CA ALA A 132 -1.52 6.61 -14.69
C ALA A 132 -0.04 6.90 -15.05
N ASP A 133 0.37 8.17 -14.98
CA ASP A 133 1.78 8.51 -15.16
C ASP A 133 2.64 7.89 -14.08
N VAL A 134 2.16 7.96 -12.84
CA VAL A 134 2.81 7.36 -11.67
C VAL A 134 1.83 6.47 -10.94
N VAL A 135 2.29 5.31 -10.54
CA VAL A 135 1.60 4.44 -9.58
C VAL A 135 2.32 4.55 -8.25
N VAL A 136 1.58 4.88 -7.18
CA VAL A 136 2.09 4.85 -5.80
C VAL A 136 1.43 3.71 -5.04
N CYS A 137 2.20 3.04 -4.18
CA CYS A 137 1.71 1.95 -3.34
C CYS A 137 2.48 1.98 -2.01
N HIS A 138 1.93 2.68 -1.02
CA HIS A 138 2.62 2.92 0.24
C HIS A 138 2.01 2.09 1.38
N HIS A 139 2.85 1.31 2.06
CA HIS A 139 2.45 0.51 3.23
C HIS A 139 1.41 -0.58 2.95
N VAL A 140 1.43 -1.19 1.77
CA VAL A 140 0.48 -2.24 1.34
C VAL A 140 1.13 -3.59 1.14
N ALA A 141 2.30 -3.65 0.49
CA ALA A 141 2.91 -4.90 0.01
C ALA A 141 3.07 -5.98 1.10
N TYR A 142 3.32 -5.59 2.34
CA TYR A 142 3.43 -6.53 3.46
C TYR A 142 2.08 -7.19 3.90
N ASN A 143 0.99 -6.89 3.20
CA ASN A 143 -0.30 -7.58 3.36
C ASN A 143 -0.62 -8.51 2.20
N VAL A 144 0.27 -8.60 1.19
CA VAL A 144 0.02 -9.27 -0.08
C VAL A 144 0.85 -10.54 -0.19
N ALA A 145 0.22 -11.70 -0.05
CA ALA A 145 0.90 -12.99 -0.13
C ALA A 145 1.30 -13.35 -1.58
N ASP A 146 0.40 -13.15 -2.54
CA ASP A 146 0.68 -13.36 -3.97
C ASP A 146 1.28 -12.09 -4.58
N ILE A 147 2.54 -11.87 -4.29
CA ILE A 147 3.24 -10.61 -4.57
C ILE A 147 3.56 -10.39 -6.05
N VAL A 148 3.80 -11.46 -6.84
CA VAL A 148 4.22 -11.32 -8.24
C VAL A 148 3.13 -10.73 -9.12
N PRO A 149 1.90 -11.27 -9.20
CA PRO A 149 0.82 -10.65 -9.99
C PRO A 149 0.46 -9.26 -9.48
N PHE A 150 0.57 -9.01 -8.17
CA PHE A 150 0.38 -7.69 -7.59
C PHE A 150 1.37 -6.68 -8.18
N LEU A 151 2.67 -6.97 -8.17
CA LEU A 151 3.72 -6.11 -8.72
C LEU A 151 3.60 -5.95 -10.24
N GLN A 152 3.29 -7.02 -10.95
CA GLN A 152 3.09 -6.98 -12.41
C GLN A 152 1.94 -6.04 -12.79
N ALA A 153 0.84 -6.10 -12.05
CA ALA A 153 -0.29 -5.21 -12.28
C ALA A 153 0.05 -3.74 -11.96
N LEU A 154 0.80 -3.45 -10.87
CA LEU A 154 1.30 -2.09 -10.61
C LEU A 154 2.14 -1.57 -11.77
N ASN A 155 3.08 -2.39 -12.25
CA ASN A 155 3.95 -2.00 -13.35
C ASN A 155 3.21 -1.81 -14.67
N ALA A 156 2.21 -2.64 -14.95
CA ALA A 156 1.39 -2.53 -16.16
C ALA A 156 0.53 -1.26 -16.20
N HIS A 157 0.20 -0.70 -15.02
CA HIS A 157 -0.61 0.52 -14.92
C HIS A 157 0.23 1.81 -14.84
N ALA A 158 1.55 1.70 -14.73
CA ALA A 158 2.43 2.86 -14.65
C ALA A 158 3.02 3.21 -16.03
N ARG A 159 2.67 4.37 -16.58
CA ARG A 159 3.29 4.85 -17.82
C ARG A 159 4.73 5.31 -17.66
N LYS A 160 5.11 5.79 -16.46
CA LYS A 160 6.44 6.36 -16.23
C LYS A 160 7.15 5.70 -15.05
N ARG A 161 6.48 5.53 -13.91
CA ARG A 161 7.11 5.04 -12.68
C ARG A 161 6.13 4.40 -11.71
N VAL A 162 6.57 3.32 -11.07
CA VAL A 162 5.98 2.79 -9.83
C VAL A 162 6.84 3.26 -8.66
N VAL A 163 6.20 3.76 -7.60
CA VAL A 163 6.86 4.13 -6.35
C VAL A 163 6.20 3.37 -5.21
N MET A 164 6.97 2.52 -4.55
CA MET A 164 6.50 1.76 -3.39
C MET A 164 7.21 2.24 -2.13
N GLU A 165 6.47 2.33 -1.03
CA GLU A 165 7.02 2.57 0.30
C GLU A 165 6.70 1.40 1.20
N VAL A 166 7.76 0.77 1.73
CA VAL A 166 7.65 -0.41 2.58
C VAL A 166 8.52 -0.19 3.82
N PRO A 167 8.00 -0.38 5.04
CA PRO A 167 8.77 -0.21 6.26
C PRO A 167 9.81 -1.32 6.40
N MET A 168 10.89 -1.04 7.15
CA MET A 168 11.99 -1.99 7.39
C MET A 168 11.58 -3.25 8.14
N SER A 169 10.48 -3.18 8.88
CA SER A 169 9.84 -4.31 9.56
C SER A 169 8.34 -4.13 9.52
N HIS A 170 7.60 -5.23 9.70
CA HIS A 170 6.14 -5.16 9.73
C HIS A 170 5.66 -4.12 10.77
N PRO A 171 4.67 -3.26 10.47
CA PRO A 171 4.24 -2.18 11.37
C PRO A 171 3.87 -2.63 12.78
N MET A 172 3.38 -3.87 12.91
CA MET A 172 3.02 -4.45 14.21
C MET A 172 4.20 -5.03 14.99
N SER A 173 5.43 -4.98 14.45
CA SER A 173 6.63 -5.54 15.11
C SER A 173 6.95 -4.87 16.44
N ASN A 174 6.58 -3.61 16.64
CA ASN A 174 6.73 -2.91 17.91
C ASN A 174 5.91 -3.53 19.04
N MET A 175 4.92 -4.36 18.72
CA MET A 175 4.08 -5.08 19.68
C MET A 175 4.59 -6.50 19.97
N ASN A 176 5.69 -6.95 19.37
CA ASN A 176 6.19 -8.32 19.54
C ASN A 176 6.42 -8.70 21.01
N ALA A 177 6.92 -7.77 21.83
CA ALA A 177 7.09 -8.00 23.26
C ALA A 177 5.76 -8.27 23.99
N LEU A 178 4.66 -7.65 23.55
CA LEU A 178 3.33 -7.89 24.12
C LEU A 178 2.77 -9.24 23.67
N TRP A 179 2.94 -9.60 22.40
CA TRP A 179 2.57 -10.91 21.89
C TRP A 179 3.26 -12.03 22.65
N LYS A 180 4.59 -11.89 22.88
CA LYS A 180 5.34 -12.87 23.68
C LYS A 180 4.84 -12.93 25.12
N LYS A 181 4.62 -11.78 25.75
CA LYS A 181 4.23 -11.70 27.15
C LYS A 181 2.85 -12.28 27.46
N PHE A 182 1.86 -11.97 26.61
CA PHE A 182 0.45 -12.29 26.90
C PHE A 182 -0.04 -13.58 26.23
N TRP A 183 0.60 -13.99 25.12
CA TRP A 183 0.15 -15.12 24.31
C TRP A 183 1.24 -16.17 24.08
N ASP A 184 2.44 -15.97 24.65
CA ASP A 184 3.66 -16.76 24.37
C ASP A 184 3.95 -16.95 22.87
N LEU A 185 3.58 -15.97 22.07
CA LEU A 185 3.67 -15.98 20.62
C LEU A 185 4.90 -15.20 20.15
N ASP A 186 5.87 -15.90 19.57
CA ASP A 186 7.02 -15.30 18.91
C ASP A 186 6.63 -14.82 17.52
N ARG A 187 6.87 -13.54 17.24
CA ARG A 187 6.54 -12.92 15.94
C ARG A 187 7.82 -12.71 15.14
N PRO A 188 7.81 -13.06 13.83
CA PRO A 188 8.99 -12.89 12.99
C PRO A 188 9.28 -11.42 12.69
N ILE A 189 10.41 -11.18 12.02
CA ILE A 189 10.77 -9.87 11.46
C ILE A 189 10.55 -9.81 9.94
N GLN A 190 10.42 -10.96 9.30
CA GLN A 190 10.12 -11.10 7.87
C GLN A 190 8.59 -10.95 7.62
N PRO A 191 8.17 -10.63 6.38
CA PRO A 191 9.06 -10.28 5.26
C PRO A 191 9.66 -8.88 5.41
N THR A 192 10.79 -8.65 4.77
CA THR A 192 11.52 -7.37 4.78
C THR A 192 11.44 -6.68 3.41
N PRO A 193 11.68 -5.36 3.32
CA PRO A 193 11.74 -4.68 2.04
C PRO A 193 12.87 -5.17 1.13
N TYR A 194 13.93 -5.77 1.67
CA TYR A 194 14.99 -6.38 0.87
C TYR A 194 14.52 -7.60 0.09
N GLN A 195 13.67 -8.45 0.68
CA GLN A 195 13.05 -9.57 -0.03
C GLN A 195 12.15 -9.07 -1.18
N LEU A 196 11.37 -8.01 -0.95
CA LEU A 196 10.58 -7.38 -2.00
C LEU A 196 11.47 -6.81 -3.11
N GLN A 197 12.57 -6.15 -2.76
CA GLN A 197 13.54 -5.64 -3.72
C GLN A 197 14.13 -6.76 -4.57
N ASP A 198 14.50 -7.90 -3.97
CA ASP A 198 15.03 -9.05 -4.69
C ASP A 198 14.01 -9.60 -5.70
N ILE A 199 12.72 -9.63 -5.35
CA ILE A 199 11.64 -10.02 -6.26
C ILE A 199 11.50 -9.01 -7.41
N CYS A 200 11.55 -7.71 -7.13
CA CYS A 200 11.46 -6.66 -8.16
C CYS A 200 12.65 -6.68 -9.13
N LEU A 201 13.82 -7.11 -8.68
CA LEU A 201 15.03 -7.19 -9.51
C LEU A 201 15.16 -8.52 -10.28
N ALA A 202 14.33 -9.50 -9.97
CA ALA A 202 14.31 -10.82 -10.57
C ALA A 202 13.53 -10.85 -11.86
#